data_fd0721bdebdabaf4f65db92b35608e04
#
_entry.id   fd0721bdebdabaf4f65db92b35608e04
#
_cell.length_a   1.000
_cell.length_b   1.000
_cell.length_c   1.000
_cell.angle_alpha   90.00
_cell.angle_beta   90.00
_cell.angle_gamma   90.00
#
_symmetry.space_group_name_H-M   'P 1'
#
loop_
_entity.id
_entity.type
_entity.pdbx_description
1 polymer ?
#
loop_
_entity_poly.entity_id
_entity_poly.type
_entity_poly.pdbx_seq_one_letter_code
_entity_poly.pdbx_strand_id
1 'polypeptide(L)'
;MSGGIAVVTGAAGGMGAFIARRLHADGRRVLLTDIDADAAEALARELSADGSTAKASRLDVSSRDDFAASLAECQRHWGTPTILVNNAAVTQAADLMTLGADEFNRVLTTNVDSAFFGCQVFGAAMAEQGFGRIVNMASLAGQNGGTATGGHYATSKGAILTVTKIFARELASKGVTVNAIAPGPHDLPVVRATVPADKLDAVVAGIPVGRMGSASFIADMVALLAADDAFFVTGACWDVNGGLYVR
;
A
#
# COMPACT_ATOMS: atom_id res chain seq x y z
N MET A 1 -10.34 17.83 -8.19
CA MET A 1 -10.63 18.64 -6.98
C MET A 1 -9.40 18.65 -6.09
N SER A 2 -8.78 19.80 -5.87
CA SER A 2 -7.77 19.98 -4.83
C SER A 2 -8.46 19.84 -3.47
N GLY A 3 -8.09 18.88 -2.66
CA GLY A 3 -8.61 18.75 -1.28
C GLY A 3 -9.22 17.41 -0.90
N GLY A 4 -9.02 16.33 -1.66
CA GLY A 4 -9.44 14.98 -1.26
C GLY A 4 -8.75 14.50 0.02
N ILE A 5 -9.34 13.53 0.69
CA ILE A 5 -8.82 12.93 1.93
C ILE A 5 -8.26 11.56 1.59
N ALA A 6 -7.01 11.33 1.98
CA ALA A 6 -6.31 10.06 1.78
C ALA A 6 -6.02 9.38 3.11
N VAL A 7 -6.13 8.07 3.14
CA VAL A 7 -5.66 7.21 4.22
C VAL A 7 -4.57 6.30 3.66
N VAL A 8 -3.43 6.25 4.33
CA VAL A 8 -2.29 5.40 3.93
C VAL A 8 -1.94 4.48 5.09
N THR A 9 -2.00 3.16 4.87
CA THR A 9 -1.60 2.18 5.88
C THR A 9 -0.11 1.85 5.81
N GLY A 10 0.54 1.59 6.94
CA GLY A 10 1.99 1.40 7.00
C GLY A 10 2.74 2.67 6.60
N ALA A 11 2.27 3.83 7.04
CA ALA A 11 2.74 5.14 6.60
C ALA A 11 3.95 5.66 7.41
N ALA A 12 4.31 5.02 8.52
CA ALA A 12 5.39 5.47 9.39
C ALA A 12 6.79 5.42 8.72
N GLY A 13 6.94 4.63 7.65
CA GLY A 13 8.22 4.49 6.98
C GLY A 13 8.16 3.86 5.60
N GLY A 14 9.32 3.55 5.05
CA GLY A 14 9.42 2.84 3.77
C GLY A 14 8.62 3.47 2.64
N MET A 15 7.97 2.64 1.84
CA MET A 15 7.15 3.07 0.70
C MET A 15 5.95 3.92 1.13
N GLY A 16 5.32 3.57 2.27
CA GLY A 16 4.15 4.30 2.79
C GLY A 16 4.44 5.77 3.09
N ALA A 17 5.62 6.08 3.63
CA ALA A 17 6.04 7.46 3.88
C ALA A 17 6.22 8.27 2.58
N PHE A 18 6.78 7.67 1.52
CA PHE A 18 6.86 8.32 0.20
C PHE A 18 5.48 8.61 -0.37
N ILE A 19 4.56 7.65 -0.26
CA ILE A 19 3.17 7.79 -0.72
C ILE A 19 2.45 8.89 0.05
N ALA A 20 2.55 8.89 1.40
CA ALA A 20 1.92 9.92 2.24
C ALA A 20 2.42 11.33 1.91
N ARG A 21 3.75 11.50 1.78
CA ARG A 21 4.37 12.77 1.38
C ARG A 21 3.88 13.25 0.01
N ARG A 22 3.79 12.33 -0.96
CA ARG A 22 3.37 12.67 -2.32
C ARG A 22 1.90 13.12 -2.36
N LEU A 23 1.00 12.38 -1.70
CA LEU A 23 -0.41 12.73 -1.64
C LEU A 23 -0.63 14.06 -0.88
N HIS A 24 0.13 14.30 0.19
CA HIS A 24 0.10 15.58 0.91
C HIS A 24 0.61 16.74 0.04
N ALA A 25 1.69 16.55 -0.70
CA ALA A 25 2.24 17.56 -1.63
C ALA A 25 1.25 17.91 -2.76
N ASP A 26 0.35 16.99 -3.13
CA ASP A 26 -0.76 17.24 -4.06
C ASP A 26 -1.94 18.04 -3.44
N GLY A 27 -1.79 18.51 -2.19
CA GLY A 27 -2.81 19.27 -1.48
C GLY A 27 -3.92 18.43 -0.86
N ARG A 28 -3.72 17.12 -0.69
CA ARG A 28 -4.67 16.24 -0.02
C ARG A 28 -4.45 16.26 1.49
N ARG A 29 -5.52 16.10 2.26
CA ARG A 29 -5.41 15.78 3.69
C ARG A 29 -5.05 14.32 3.82
N VAL A 30 -4.08 13.98 4.68
CA VAL A 30 -3.57 12.61 4.80
C VAL A 30 -3.69 12.10 6.23
N LEU A 31 -4.42 11.01 6.43
CA LEU A 31 -4.35 10.23 7.66
C LEU A 31 -3.28 9.13 7.48
N LEU A 32 -2.20 9.27 8.23
CA LEU A 32 -1.11 8.33 8.28
C LEU A 32 -1.43 7.26 9.31
N THR A 33 -1.61 6.02 8.88
CA THR A 33 -1.92 4.94 9.83
C THR A 33 -0.80 3.91 9.86
N ASP A 34 -0.42 3.50 11.07
CA ASP A 34 0.62 2.51 11.31
C ASP A 34 0.40 1.80 12.65
N ILE A 35 0.99 0.64 12.84
CA ILE A 35 1.06 -0.01 14.16
C ILE A 35 2.03 0.76 15.09
N ASP A 36 3.07 1.38 14.51
CA ASP A 36 3.97 2.32 15.19
C ASP A 36 3.37 3.73 15.13
N ALA A 37 2.51 4.01 16.12
CA ALA A 37 1.81 5.28 16.21
C ALA A 37 2.76 6.47 16.40
N ASP A 38 3.85 6.30 17.12
CA ASP A 38 4.81 7.37 17.39
C ASP A 38 5.57 7.79 16.14
N ALA A 39 6.01 6.82 15.34
CA ALA A 39 6.68 7.10 14.07
C ALA A 39 5.71 7.71 13.03
N ALA A 40 4.44 7.27 13.01
CA ALA A 40 3.41 7.88 12.16
C ALA A 40 3.11 9.33 12.57
N GLU A 41 3.04 9.60 13.88
CA GLU A 41 2.82 10.95 14.42
C GLU A 41 4.01 11.89 14.12
N ALA A 42 5.23 11.38 14.20
CA ALA A 42 6.42 12.17 13.85
C ALA A 42 6.36 12.63 12.38
N LEU A 43 5.97 11.74 11.45
CA LEU A 43 5.81 12.10 10.05
C LEU A 43 4.62 13.03 9.83
N ALA A 44 3.51 12.83 10.53
CA ALA A 44 2.34 13.71 10.42
C ALA A 44 2.68 15.14 10.83
N ARG A 45 3.42 15.33 11.92
CA ARG A 45 3.91 16.66 12.37
C ARG A 45 4.88 17.30 11.39
N GLU A 46 5.73 16.53 10.75
CA GLU A 46 6.61 17.03 9.70
C GLU A 46 5.81 17.57 8.51
N LEU A 47 4.73 16.88 8.12
CA LEU A 47 3.88 17.28 7.00
C LEU A 47 2.96 18.45 7.36
N SER A 48 2.45 18.50 8.59
CA SER A 48 1.50 19.53 9.05
C SER A 48 1.72 19.79 10.54
N ALA A 49 2.48 20.83 10.86
CA ALA A 49 2.82 21.16 12.24
C ALA A 49 1.59 21.47 13.10
N ASP A 50 0.53 22.02 12.52
CA ASP A 50 -0.73 22.34 13.17
C ASP A 50 -1.78 21.19 13.10
N GLY A 51 -1.44 20.09 12.42
CA GLY A 51 -2.32 18.94 12.23
C GLY A 51 -3.56 19.20 11.36
N SER A 52 -3.60 20.30 10.61
CA SER A 52 -4.76 20.66 9.80
C SER A 52 -4.89 19.81 8.53
N THR A 53 -3.75 19.36 7.95
CA THR A 53 -3.70 18.63 6.68
C THR A 53 -3.07 17.24 6.77
N ALA A 54 -2.39 16.92 7.87
CA ALA A 54 -1.89 15.57 8.14
C ALA A 54 -2.11 15.21 9.61
N LYS A 55 -2.54 14.00 9.87
CA LYS A 55 -2.71 13.41 11.20
C LYS A 55 -2.26 11.96 11.19
N ALA A 56 -1.94 11.43 12.35
CA ALA A 56 -1.63 10.03 12.53
C ALA A 56 -2.70 9.30 13.34
N SER A 57 -2.83 8.00 13.12
CA SER A 57 -3.67 7.10 13.90
C SER A 57 -3.01 5.74 14.00
N ARG A 58 -3.11 5.10 15.17
CA ARG A 58 -2.69 3.70 15.30
C ARG A 58 -3.67 2.80 14.55
N LEU A 59 -3.14 1.88 13.77
CA LEU A 59 -3.92 0.87 13.07
C LEU A 59 -3.16 -0.46 13.04
N ASP A 60 -3.72 -1.50 13.61
CA ASP A 60 -3.35 -2.88 13.36
C ASP A 60 -4.14 -3.40 12.16
N VAL A 61 -3.46 -3.61 11.04
CA VAL A 61 -4.12 -4.00 9.78
C VAL A 61 -4.67 -5.43 9.76
N SER A 62 -4.42 -6.22 10.80
CA SER A 62 -5.07 -7.51 11.01
C SER A 62 -6.43 -7.40 11.72
N SER A 63 -6.78 -6.20 12.21
CA SER A 63 -8.02 -5.90 12.95
C SER A 63 -9.02 -5.11 12.10
N ARG A 64 -10.14 -5.72 11.77
CA ARG A 64 -11.23 -5.03 11.09
C ARG A 64 -11.79 -3.85 11.92
N ASP A 65 -11.81 -4.00 13.24
CA ASP A 65 -12.33 -2.97 14.15
C ASP A 65 -11.40 -1.74 14.20
N ASP A 66 -10.08 -1.95 14.08
CA ASP A 66 -9.11 -0.85 13.95
C ASP A 66 -9.33 -0.08 12.64
N PHE A 67 -9.65 -0.76 11.54
CA PHE A 67 -10.05 -0.09 10.30
C PHE A 67 -11.32 0.75 10.47
N ALA A 68 -12.33 0.23 11.17
CA ALA A 68 -13.55 0.97 11.45
C ALA A 68 -13.30 2.19 12.36
N ALA A 69 -12.44 2.05 13.37
CA ALA A 69 -12.03 3.15 14.24
C ALA A 69 -11.27 4.23 13.47
N SER A 70 -10.33 3.83 12.59
CA SER A 70 -9.57 4.75 11.75
C SER A 70 -10.47 5.52 10.76
N LEU A 71 -11.46 4.86 10.15
CA LEU A 71 -12.47 5.52 9.32
C LEU A 71 -13.26 6.56 10.13
N ALA A 72 -13.76 6.20 11.31
CA ALA A 72 -14.51 7.10 12.18
C ALA A 72 -13.66 8.30 12.62
N GLU A 73 -12.37 8.09 12.89
CA GLU A 73 -11.43 9.16 13.21
C GLU A 73 -11.24 10.11 12.04
N CYS A 74 -11.02 9.58 10.83
CA CYS A 74 -10.92 10.38 9.61
C CYS A 74 -12.17 11.22 9.38
N GLN A 75 -13.34 10.61 9.54
CA GLN A 75 -14.63 11.29 9.38
C GLN A 75 -14.85 12.42 10.39
N ARG A 76 -14.43 12.24 11.63
CA ARG A 76 -14.51 13.30 12.66
C ARG A 76 -13.64 14.52 12.35
N HIS A 77 -12.51 14.30 11.71
CA HIS A 77 -11.57 15.38 11.41
C HIS A 77 -11.88 16.09 10.10
N TRP A 78 -12.22 15.35 9.04
CA TRP A 78 -12.25 15.91 7.70
C TRP A 78 -13.42 15.42 6.83
N GLY A 79 -14.13 14.38 7.24
CA GLY A 79 -15.17 13.72 6.45
C GLY A 79 -14.72 12.37 5.88
N THR A 80 -15.56 11.79 5.04
CA THR A 80 -15.31 10.48 4.44
C THR A 80 -14.12 10.53 3.49
N PRO A 81 -13.09 9.67 3.67
CA PRO A 81 -11.94 9.65 2.79
C PRO A 81 -12.32 9.24 1.37
N THR A 82 -11.62 9.82 0.40
CA THR A 82 -11.79 9.55 -1.03
C THR A 82 -10.70 8.65 -1.59
N ILE A 83 -9.60 8.47 -0.85
CA ILE A 83 -8.47 7.66 -1.26
C ILE A 83 -8.08 6.75 -0.11
N LEU A 84 -7.86 5.47 -0.43
CA LEU A 84 -7.22 4.49 0.46
C LEU A 84 -6.02 3.86 -0.23
N VAL A 85 -4.89 3.81 0.47
CA VAL A 85 -3.72 3.06 0.03
C VAL A 85 -3.43 1.94 1.05
N ASN A 86 -3.73 0.71 0.67
CA ASN A 86 -3.39 -0.49 1.44
C ASN A 86 -1.92 -0.85 1.17
N ASN A 87 -1.02 -0.23 1.95
CA ASN A 87 0.42 -0.41 1.80
C ASN A 87 1.04 -1.27 2.91
N ALA A 88 0.48 -1.26 4.12
CA ALA A 88 1.01 -2.03 5.24
C ALA A 88 1.18 -3.51 4.88
N ALA A 89 2.35 -4.05 5.18
CA ALA A 89 2.66 -5.46 4.97
C ALA A 89 3.87 -5.87 5.80
N VAL A 90 3.94 -7.15 6.12
CA VAL A 90 5.15 -7.79 6.66
C VAL A 90 5.79 -8.63 5.58
N THR A 91 7.12 -8.62 5.56
CA THR A 91 7.94 -9.47 4.69
C THR A 91 9.05 -10.09 5.51
N GLN A 92 9.33 -11.36 5.26
CA GLN A 92 10.41 -12.09 5.91
C GLN A 92 10.92 -13.17 4.95
N ALA A 93 12.23 -13.26 4.81
CA ALA A 93 12.82 -14.38 4.08
C ALA A 93 12.70 -15.65 4.93
N ALA A 94 12.26 -16.73 4.33
CA ALA A 94 12.14 -18.04 5.00
C ALA A 94 12.39 -19.16 4.00
N ASP A 95 13.00 -20.25 4.48
CA ASP A 95 13.14 -21.46 3.68
C ASP A 95 11.76 -22.10 3.49
N LEU A 96 11.39 -22.30 2.22
CA LEU A 96 10.06 -22.80 1.87
C LEU A 96 9.76 -24.19 2.45
N MET A 97 10.75 -25.06 2.51
CA MET A 97 10.54 -26.46 2.93
C MET A 97 10.46 -26.62 4.45
N THR A 98 10.91 -25.62 5.21
CA THR A 98 10.90 -25.62 6.68
C THR A 98 9.98 -24.57 7.28
N LEU A 99 9.30 -23.78 6.45
CA LEU A 99 8.37 -22.73 6.88
C LEU A 99 7.22 -23.33 7.72
N GLY A 100 7.11 -22.90 8.97
CA GLY A 100 6.06 -23.35 9.89
C GLY A 100 4.69 -22.74 9.56
N ALA A 101 3.63 -23.46 9.93
CA ALA A 101 2.25 -23.03 9.68
C ALA A 101 1.90 -21.69 10.38
N ASP A 102 2.39 -21.47 11.59
CA ASP A 102 2.11 -20.23 12.35
C ASP A 102 2.69 -18.99 11.65
N GLU A 103 3.94 -19.09 11.17
CA GLU A 103 4.58 -18.01 10.44
C GLU A 103 3.91 -17.77 9.08
N PHE A 104 3.56 -18.85 8.36
CA PHE A 104 2.80 -18.76 7.12
C PHE A 104 1.48 -18.03 7.34
N ASN A 105 0.70 -18.44 8.33
CA ASN A 105 -0.60 -17.83 8.65
C ASN A 105 -0.44 -16.37 9.10
N ARG A 106 0.55 -16.07 9.96
CA ARG A 106 0.82 -14.71 10.41
C ARG A 106 1.03 -13.74 9.25
N VAL A 107 1.84 -14.11 8.26
CA VAL A 107 2.10 -13.25 7.10
C VAL A 107 0.87 -13.13 6.21
N LEU A 108 0.12 -14.22 6.00
CA LEU A 108 -1.12 -14.16 5.23
C LEU A 108 -2.16 -13.26 5.92
N THR A 109 -2.42 -13.49 7.21
CA THR A 109 -3.37 -12.69 8.00
C THR A 109 -3.01 -11.21 7.92
N THR A 110 -1.75 -10.85 8.23
CA THR A 110 -1.37 -9.43 8.20
C THR A 110 -1.54 -8.82 6.80
N ASN A 111 -1.04 -9.49 5.76
CA ASN A 111 -0.97 -8.87 4.43
C ASN A 111 -2.30 -8.93 3.67
N VAL A 112 -3.03 -10.05 3.77
CA VAL A 112 -4.28 -10.24 3.02
C VAL A 112 -5.42 -9.52 3.71
N ASP A 113 -5.54 -9.65 5.03
CA ASP A 113 -6.60 -8.99 5.82
C ASP A 113 -6.46 -7.47 5.72
N SER A 114 -5.24 -6.94 5.70
CA SER A 114 -4.97 -5.52 5.44
C SER A 114 -5.70 -5.00 4.19
N ALA A 115 -5.48 -5.67 3.06
CA ALA A 115 -6.11 -5.26 1.81
C ALA A 115 -7.63 -5.54 1.80
N PHE A 116 -8.05 -6.67 2.37
CA PHE A 116 -9.44 -7.08 2.39
C PHE A 116 -10.28 -6.16 3.31
N PHE A 117 -9.88 -5.98 4.57
CA PHE A 117 -10.60 -5.11 5.51
C PHE A 117 -10.55 -3.64 5.10
N GLY A 118 -9.40 -3.19 4.58
CA GLY A 118 -9.29 -1.85 4.02
C GLY A 118 -10.30 -1.62 2.89
N CYS A 119 -10.35 -2.51 1.90
CA CYS A 119 -11.34 -2.44 0.82
C CYS A 119 -12.78 -2.55 1.33
N GLN A 120 -13.04 -3.42 2.32
CA GLN A 120 -14.38 -3.64 2.85
C GLN A 120 -14.90 -2.41 3.62
N VAL A 121 -14.11 -1.89 4.56
CA VAL A 121 -14.54 -0.81 5.45
C VAL A 121 -14.57 0.54 4.73
N PHE A 122 -13.46 0.92 4.11
CA PHE A 122 -13.36 2.19 3.41
C PHE A 122 -14.13 2.18 2.08
N GLY A 123 -14.12 1.04 1.36
CA GLY A 123 -14.86 0.89 0.12
C GLY A 123 -16.37 1.03 0.31
N ALA A 124 -16.93 0.54 1.43
CA ALA A 124 -18.34 0.74 1.76
C ALA A 124 -18.65 2.24 1.95
N ALA A 125 -17.87 2.96 2.76
CA ALA A 125 -18.06 4.39 2.98
C ALA A 125 -17.88 5.23 1.70
N MET A 126 -16.91 4.85 0.85
CA MET A 126 -16.69 5.48 -0.45
C MET A 126 -17.86 5.21 -1.41
N ALA A 127 -18.44 4.00 -1.38
CA ALA A 127 -19.59 3.64 -2.20
C ALA A 127 -20.85 4.44 -1.80
N GLU A 128 -21.05 4.69 -0.51
CA GLU A 128 -22.16 5.52 -0.01
C GLU A 128 -22.06 6.97 -0.50
N GLN A 129 -20.86 7.54 -0.62
CA GLN A 129 -20.65 8.88 -1.16
C GLN A 129 -20.58 8.93 -2.70
N GLY A 130 -20.55 7.77 -3.39
CA GLY A 130 -20.51 7.68 -4.85
C GLY A 130 -19.14 7.97 -5.48
N PHE A 131 -18.06 8.00 -4.68
CA PHE A 131 -16.70 8.26 -5.17
C PHE A 131 -15.64 7.65 -4.27
N GLY A 132 -14.64 6.99 -4.88
CA GLY A 132 -13.47 6.48 -4.16
C GLY A 132 -12.37 5.95 -5.07
N ARG A 133 -11.14 5.95 -4.55
CA ARG A 133 -9.93 5.43 -5.21
C ARG A 133 -9.17 4.57 -4.21
N ILE A 134 -9.09 3.28 -4.47
CA ILE A 134 -8.37 2.32 -3.63
C ILE A 134 -7.16 1.79 -4.40
N VAL A 135 -5.99 1.87 -3.79
CA VAL A 135 -4.75 1.32 -4.35
C VAL A 135 -4.17 0.29 -3.39
N ASN A 136 -4.05 -0.95 -3.84
CA ASN A 136 -3.47 -2.05 -3.09
C ASN A 136 -2.01 -2.26 -3.49
N MET A 137 -1.10 -2.28 -2.53
CA MET A 137 0.31 -2.58 -2.79
C MET A 137 0.51 -4.10 -2.86
N ALA A 138 0.49 -4.62 -4.09
CA ALA A 138 0.89 -5.99 -4.40
C ALA A 138 2.43 -6.12 -4.42
N SER A 139 2.98 -6.98 -5.26
CA SER A 139 4.42 -7.17 -5.46
C SER A 139 4.68 -8.01 -6.71
N LEU A 140 5.82 -7.82 -7.33
CA LEU A 140 6.39 -8.77 -8.30
C LEU A 140 6.37 -10.21 -7.76
N ALA A 141 6.66 -10.39 -6.46
CA ALA A 141 6.65 -11.71 -5.83
C ALA A 141 5.27 -12.40 -5.91
N GLY A 142 4.17 -11.64 -5.89
CA GLY A 142 2.82 -12.18 -6.08
C GLY A 142 2.52 -12.61 -7.51
N GLN A 143 3.36 -12.25 -8.49
CA GLN A 143 3.20 -12.59 -9.90
C GLN A 143 4.09 -13.75 -10.33
N ASN A 144 5.35 -13.75 -9.87
CA ASN A 144 6.35 -14.76 -10.29
C ASN A 144 6.74 -15.77 -9.19
N GLY A 145 6.10 -15.72 -8.02
CA GLY A 145 6.39 -16.60 -6.88
C GLY A 145 7.50 -16.09 -5.97
N GLY A 146 8.19 -15.00 -6.35
CA GLY A 146 9.30 -14.43 -5.59
C GLY A 146 10.58 -15.30 -5.63
N THR A 147 11.72 -14.66 -5.44
CA THR A 147 13.02 -15.33 -5.38
C THR A 147 13.83 -14.95 -4.14
N ALA A 148 13.59 -13.77 -3.59
CA ALA A 148 14.30 -13.22 -2.43
C ALA A 148 13.43 -13.08 -1.18
N THR A 149 12.13 -13.31 -1.31
CA THR A 149 11.15 -13.25 -0.22
C THR A 149 10.60 -14.63 0.07
N GLY A 150 10.09 -14.86 1.28
CA GLY A 150 9.49 -16.16 1.63
C GLY A 150 8.23 -16.46 0.81
N GLY A 151 7.94 -17.77 0.63
CA GLY A 151 6.76 -18.24 -0.13
C GLY A 151 5.42 -17.73 0.43
N HIS A 152 5.33 -17.55 1.75
CA HIS A 152 4.16 -16.93 2.41
C HIS A 152 3.93 -15.47 1.96
N TYR A 153 4.99 -14.67 1.83
CA TYR A 153 4.89 -13.32 1.30
C TYR A 153 4.41 -13.32 -0.16
N ALA A 154 5.04 -14.14 -1.01
CA ALA A 154 4.63 -14.27 -2.40
C ALA A 154 3.17 -14.68 -2.53
N THR A 155 2.72 -15.68 -1.74
CA THR A 155 1.33 -16.12 -1.67
C THR A 155 0.40 -14.97 -1.25
N SER A 156 0.75 -14.23 -0.20
CA SER A 156 -0.06 -13.10 0.26
C SER A 156 -0.21 -12.01 -0.80
N LYS A 157 0.88 -11.68 -1.51
CA LYS A 157 0.86 -10.66 -2.57
C LYS A 157 0.12 -11.13 -3.83
N GLY A 158 0.10 -12.44 -4.12
CA GLY A 158 -0.78 -13.03 -5.13
C GLY A 158 -2.26 -12.94 -4.76
N ALA A 159 -2.59 -13.19 -3.49
CA ALA A 159 -3.96 -13.04 -2.98
C ALA A 159 -4.46 -11.60 -3.11
N ILE A 160 -3.61 -10.58 -2.85
CA ILE A 160 -3.97 -9.15 -3.01
C ILE A 160 -4.38 -8.82 -4.45
N LEU A 161 -3.79 -9.46 -5.46
CA LEU A 161 -4.22 -9.28 -6.86
C LEU A 161 -5.66 -9.77 -7.08
N THR A 162 -6.05 -10.85 -6.41
CA THR A 162 -7.43 -11.36 -6.45
C THR A 162 -8.37 -10.47 -5.65
N VAL A 163 -8.00 -10.04 -4.44
CA VAL A 163 -8.74 -9.07 -3.62
C VAL A 163 -9.03 -7.81 -4.43
N THR A 164 -8.04 -7.28 -5.15
CA THR A 164 -8.21 -6.12 -6.03
C THR A 164 -9.32 -6.33 -7.06
N LYS A 165 -9.32 -7.47 -7.74
CA LYS A 165 -10.31 -7.78 -8.80
C LYS A 165 -11.73 -7.94 -8.26
N ILE A 166 -11.90 -8.62 -7.11
CA ILE A 166 -13.24 -8.83 -6.54
C ILE A 166 -13.85 -7.51 -6.06
N PHE A 167 -13.08 -6.66 -5.38
CA PHE A 167 -13.57 -5.35 -4.94
C PHE A 167 -13.73 -4.36 -6.08
N ALA A 168 -12.87 -4.40 -7.11
CA ALA A 168 -13.06 -3.59 -8.32
C ALA A 168 -14.42 -3.86 -8.97
N ARG A 169 -14.79 -5.14 -9.13
CA ARG A 169 -16.08 -5.54 -9.70
C ARG A 169 -17.26 -5.13 -8.82
N GLU A 170 -17.15 -5.32 -7.51
CA GLU A 170 -18.21 -5.00 -6.55
C GLU A 170 -18.49 -3.49 -6.44
N LEU A 171 -17.45 -2.67 -6.55
CA LEU A 171 -17.52 -1.24 -6.22
C LEU A 171 -17.58 -0.32 -7.46
N ALA A 172 -17.29 -0.82 -8.65
CA ALA A 172 -17.21 0.00 -9.87
C ALA A 172 -18.51 0.76 -10.16
N SER A 173 -19.66 0.11 -10.07
CA SER A 173 -20.97 0.73 -10.31
C SER A 173 -21.34 1.78 -9.24
N LYS A 174 -20.60 1.81 -8.15
CA LYS A 174 -20.77 2.74 -7.01
C LYS A 174 -19.75 3.91 -7.07
N GLY A 175 -19.07 4.10 -8.20
CA GLY A 175 -18.10 5.19 -8.40
C GLY A 175 -16.72 4.98 -7.76
N VAL A 176 -16.42 3.76 -7.28
CA VAL A 176 -15.16 3.45 -6.61
C VAL A 176 -14.30 2.56 -7.50
N THR A 177 -13.05 2.98 -7.74
CA THR A 177 -12.05 2.14 -8.43
C THR A 177 -11.13 1.45 -7.43
N VAL A 178 -10.74 0.22 -7.73
CA VAL A 178 -9.79 -0.55 -6.93
C VAL A 178 -8.71 -1.11 -7.85
N ASN A 179 -7.47 -0.70 -7.66
CA ASN A 179 -6.33 -1.10 -8.49
C ASN A 179 -5.17 -1.59 -7.62
N ALA A 180 -4.23 -2.28 -8.23
CA ALA A 180 -3.00 -2.71 -7.58
C ALA A 180 -1.77 -2.12 -8.29
N ILE A 181 -0.69 -1.95 -7.53
CA ILE A 181 0.66 -1.74 -8.06
C ILE A 181 1.49 -2.92 -7.59
N ALA A 182 2.30 -3.50 -8.48
CA ALA A 182 3.19 -4.63 -8.20
C ALA A 182 4.67 -4.21 -8.36
N PRO A 183 5.27 -3.62 -7.31
CA PRO A 183 6.67 -3.23 -7.34
C PRO A 183 7.61 -4.44 -7.36
N GLY A 184 8.72 -4.30 -8.13
CA GLY A 184 9.91 -5.11 -7.98
C GLY A 184 10.88 -4.53 -6.94
N PRO A 185 12.19 -4.78 -7.06
CA PRO A 185 13.20 -4.20 -6.18
C PRO A 185 13.25 -2.67 -6.29
N HIS A 186 13.08 -1.98 -5.14
CA HIS A 186 13.10 -0.53 -5.06
C HIS A 186 14.18 -0.04 -4.11
N ASP A 187 14.77 1.08 -4.46
CA ASP A 187 15.77 1.78 -3.67
C ASP A 187 15.11 2.51 -2.50
N LEU A 188 15.22 1.92 -1.32
CA LEU A 188 14.71 2.46 -0.06
C LEU A 188 15.86 2.63 0.94
N PRO A 189 15.84 3.67 1.78
CA PRO A 189 16.87 3.87 2.80
C PRO A 189 17.08 2.63 3.69
N VAL A 190 15.99 1.96 4.09
CA VAL A 190 16.05 0.73 4.89
C VAL A 190 16.75 -0.40 4.14
N VAL A 191 16.54 -0.54 2.84
CA VAL A 191 17.19 -1.58 2.01
C VAL A 191 18.70 -1.33 1.97
N ARG A 192 19.11 -0.09 1.73
CA ARG A 192 20.54 0.29 1.75
C ARG A 192 21.21 0.11 3.11
N ALA A 193 20.46 0.31 4.19
CA ALA A 193 20.99 0.17 5.55
C ALA A 193 21.11 -1.29 6.01
N THR A 194 20.29 -2.20 5.46
CA THR A 194 20.17 -3.58 5.97
C THR A 194 20.75 -4.64 5.03
N VAL A 195 20.84 -4.36 3.73
CA VAL A 195 21.32 -5.32 2.73
C VAL A 195 22.80 -5.03 2.41
N PRO A 196 23.71 -6.02 2.53
CA PRO A 196 25.11 -5.86 2.13
C PRO A 196 25.28 -5.43 0.68
N ALA A 197 26.30 -4.60 0.39
CA ALA A 197 26.49 -3.99 -0.93
C ALA A 197 26.65 -5.04 -2.06
N ASP A 198 27.39 -6.12 -1.81
CA ASP A 198 27.57 -7.22 -2.75
C ASP A 198 26.26 -7.92 -3.13
N LYS A 199 25.34 -8.03 -2.17
CA LYS A 199 23.98 -8.57 -2.41
C LYS A 199 23.12 -7.59 -3.19
N LEU A 200 23.24 -6.28 -2.92
CA LEU A 200 22.55 -5.26 -3.71
C LEU A 200 23.03 -5.25 -5.16
N ASP A 201 24.34 -5.36 -5.41
CA ASP A 201 24.91 -5.44 -6.73
C ASP A 201 24.39 -6.67 -7.51
N ALA A 202 24.29 -7.82 -6.83
CA ALA A 202 23.69 -9.04 -7.41
C ALA A 202 22.21 -8.85 -7.77
N VAL A 203 21.43 -8.17 -6.92
CA VAL A 203 20.02 -7.82 -7.21
C VAL A 203 19.94 -6.90 -8.43
N VAL A 204 20.77 -5.85 -8.49
CA VAL A 204 20.80 -4.90 -9.62
C VAL A 204 21.18 -5.58 -10.91
N ALA A 205 22.19 -6.47 -10.89
CA ALA A 205 22.63 -7.23 -12.06
C ALA A 205 21.51 -8.12 -12.64
N GLY A 206 20.56 -8.57 -11.81
CA GLY A 206 19.41 -9.35 -12.25
C GLY A 206 18.27 -8.53 -12.87
N ILE A 207 18.26 -7.20 -12.70
CA ILE A 207 17.19 -6.34 -13.22
C ILE A 207 17.50 -5.96 -14.68
N PRO A 208 16.65 -6.28 -15.67
CA PRO A 208 16.90 -5.97 -17.08
C PRO A 208 17.22 -4.50 -17.37
N VAL A 209 16.59 -3.54 -16.68
CA VAL A 209 16.91 -2.10 -16.84
C VAL A 209 18.17 -1.67 -16.09
N GLY A 210 18.89 -2.56 -15.41
CA GLY A 210 20.19 -2.34 -14.79
C GLY A 210 20.20 -1.46 -13.53
N ARG A 211 19.05 -1.20 -12.91
CA ARG A 211 18.95 -0.40 -11.68
C ARG A 211 17.66 -0.71 -10.91
N MET A 212 17.69 -0.46 -9.60
CA MET A 212 16.48 -0.52 -8.76
C MET A 212 15.50 0.60 -9.11
N GLY A 213 14.21 0.34 -8.84
CA GLY A 213 13.14 1.32 -9.01
C GLY A 213 13.21 2.43 -7.95
N SER A 214 12.56 3.56 -8.22
CA SER A 214 12.42 4.69 -7.30
C SER A 214 11.14 4.57 -6.48
N ALA A 215 11.22 4.73 -5.16
CA ALA A 215 10.06 4.81 -4.30
C ALA A 215 9.18 6.03 -4.58
N SER A 216 9.78 7.15 -4.97
CA SER A 216 9.03 8.34 -5.37
C SER A 216 8.20 8.10 -6.64
N PHE A 217 8.71 7.31 -7.60
CA PHE A 217 7.94 6.96 -8.80
C PHE A 217 6.71 6.09 -8.46
N ILE A 218 6.83 5.16 -7.48
CA ILE A 218 5.67 4.42 -7.00
C ILE A 218 4.63 5.36 -6.38
N ALA A 219 5.07 6.34 -5.62
CA ALA A 219 4.18 7.34 -5.03
C ALA A 219 3.47 8.19 -6.12
N ASP A 220 4.17 8.55 -7.21
CA ASP A 220 3.57 9.21 -8.38
C ASP A 220 2.51 8.34 -9.05
N MET A 221 2.76 7.04 -9.19
CA MET A 221 1.77 6.09 -9.74
C MET A 221 0.53 5.97 -8.84
N VAL A 222 0.71 5.94 -7.52
CA VAL A 222 -0.41 5.99 -6.57
C VAL A 222 -1.21 7.27 -6.77
N ALA A 223 -0.55 8.42 -6.87
CA ALA A 223 -1.20 9.71 -7.08
C ALA A 223 -1.99 9.74 -8.41
N LEU A 224 -1.46 9.13 -9.46
CA LEU A 224 -2.13 9.01 -10.76
C LEU A 224 -3.38 8.12 -10.66
N LEU A 225 -3.31 6.95 -10.00
CA LEU A 225 -4.47 6.08 -9.78
C LEU A 225 -5.50 6.68 -8.81
N ALA A 226 -5.09 7.64 -7.99
CA ALA A 226 -5.93 8.37 -7.05
C ALA A 226 -6.56 9.65 -7.66
N ALA A 227 -6.26 9.98 -8.91
CA ALA A 227 -6.80 11.15 -9.59
C ALA A 227 -8.29 10.99 -9.92
N ASP A 228 -8.99 12.10 -10.04
CA ASP A 228 -10.43 12.12 -10.33
C ASP A 228 -10.73 11.51 -11.71
N ASP A 229 -9.87 11.74 -12.69
CA ASP A 229 -9.98 11.25 -14.07
C ASP A 229 -9.51 9.79 -14.25
N ALA A 230 -8.94 9.17 -13.21
CA ALA A 230 -8.61 7.75 -13.23
C ALA A 230 -9.83 6.80 -13.08
N PHE A 231 -11.05 7.31 -13.32
CA PHE A 231 -12.29 6.55 -13.11
C PHE A 231 -12.47 5.35 -14.05
N PHE A 232 -11.76 5.33 -15.17
CA PHE A 232 -11.86 4.24 -16.15
C PHE A 232 -10.82 3.12 -15.95
N VAL A 233 -9.96 3.25 -14.92
CA VAL A 233 -8.98 2.23 -14.52
C VAL A 233 -9.46 1.57 -13.24
N THR A 234 -9.94 0.32 -13.33
CA THR A 234 -10.33 -0.47 -12.17
C THR A 234 -10.05 -1.96 -12.40
N GLY A 235 -9.64 -2.68 -11.37
CA GLY A 235 -9.24 -4.10 -11.42
C GLY A 235 -7.86 -4.34 -12.06
N ALA A 236 -7.15 -3.29 -12.41
CA ALA A 236 -5.82 -3.37 -13.01
C ALA A 236 -4.73 -3.63 -11.96
N CYS A 237 -3.64 -4.26 -12.41
CA CYS A 237 -2.39 -4.28 -11.69
C CYS A 237 -1.31 -3.65 -12.57
N TRP A 238 -0.63 -2.63 -12.07
CA TRP A 238 0.46 -1.96 -12.75
C TRP A 238 1.79 -2.56 -12.31
N ASP A 239 2.50 -3.14 -13.28
CA ASP A 239 3.79 -3.79 -13.06
C ASP A 239 4.92 -2.75 -13.09
N VAL A 240 5.73 -2.70 -12.01
CA VAL A 240 6.84 -1.75 -11.86
C VAL A 240 8.06 -2.51 -11.39
N ASN A 241 8.67 -3.29 -12.28
CA ASN A 241 9.66 -4.30 -11.92
C ASN A 241 10.94 -4.28 -12.77
N GLY A 242 11.11 -3.29 -13.65
CA GLY A 242 12.32 -3.15 -14.47
C GLY A 242 12.53 -4.28 -15.48
N GLY A 243 11.47 -4.99 -15.87
CA GLY A 243 11.54 -6.11 -16.82
C GLY A 243 11.75 -7.48 -16.19
N LEU A 244 11.75 -7.59 -14.85
CA LEU A 244 11.86 -8.89 -14.15
C LEU A 244 10.66 -9.81 -14.37
N TYR A 245 9.54 -9.26 -14.78
CA TYR A 245 8.34 -10.00 -15.16
C TYR A 245 7.62 -9.25 -16.29
N VAL A 246 7.26 -9.98 -17.33
CA VAL A 246 6.53 -9.50 -18.51
C VAL A 246 5.33 -10.42 -18.73
N ARG A 247 4.14 -9.87 -18.93
CA ARG A 247 2.90 -10.63 -19.23
C ARG A 247 2.70 -10.71 -20.74
#